data_4c19b02f0085ea3274c702f584f88824
#
_entry.id   4c19b02f0085ea3274c702f584f88824
#
_cell.length_a   1.000
_cell.length_b   1.000
_cell.length_c   1.000
_cell.angle_alpha   90.00
_cell.angle_beta   90.00
_cell.angle_gamma   90.00
#
_symmetry.space_group_name_H-M   'P 1'
#
loop_
_entity.id
_entity.type
_entity.pdbx_description
1 polymer ?
#
loop_
_entity_poly.entity_id
_entity_poly.type
_entity_poly.pdbx_seq_one_letter_code
_entity_poly.pdbx_strand_id
1 'polypeptide(L)'
;MVKNQLFATLLSLSLVGTPVWGQTSDKESQDVQKEKRMEWFENAKLGIFIHWGIYSVKGVSESWSFFNKYLPYEEYMSQKDGFTASKYDPKAWVDLIKESGARYTVITTKHHDGMALWDTKVGELSTVKCTPAKRDLIDPFVKEVRKQGLKLGFYYSLL
;
A
#
# COMPACT_ATOMS: atom_id res chain seq x y z
N MET A 1 -19.23 -25.27 84.02
CA MET A 1 -20.02 -25.61 82.82
C MET A 1 -20.02 -24.36 81.89
N VAL A 2 -19.21 -24.35 80.90
CA VAL A 2 -19.09 -23.24 79.94
C VAL A 2 -19.53 -23.80 78.57
N LYS A 3 -20.63 -23.27 78.00
CA LYS A 3 -21.14 -23.66 76.70
C LYS A 3 -20.36 -22.89 75.61
N ASN A 4 -19.66 -23.59 74.74
CA ASN A 4 -19.09 -23.07 73.52
C ASN A 4 -20.21 -22.92 72.48
N GLN A 5 -20.40 -21.68 72.00
CA GLN A 5 -21.17 -21.46 70.78
C GLN A 5 -20.19 -21.24 69.60
N LEU A 6 -20.26 -22.12 68.64
CA LEU A 6 -19.63 -21.98 67.35
C LEU A 6 -20.45 -21.00 66.49
N PHE A 7 -19.86 -19.88 66.12
CA PHE A 7 -20.38 -19.03 65.05
C PHE A 7 -19.85 -19.52 63.69
N ALA A 8 -20.75 -20.06 62.88
CA ALA A 8 -20.44 -20.37 61.50
C ALA A 8 -20.67 -19.12 60.63
N THR A 9 -19.61 -18.54 60.14
CA THR A 9 -19.65 -17.43 59.19
C THR A 9 -19.82 -17.97 57.78
N LEU A 10 -21.00 -17.81 57.20
CA LEU A 10 -21.24 -18.08 55.78
C LEU A 10 -20.61 -16.93 54.94
N LEU A 11 -19.57 -17.27 54.20
CA LEU A 11 -18.98 -16.38 53.19
C LEU A 11 -19.77 -16.56 51.87
N SER A 12 -20.68 -15.65 51.59
CA SER A 12 -21.39 -15.57 50.33
C SER A 12 -20.48 -14.97 49.27
N LEU A 13 -19.97 -15.80 48.35
CA LEU A 13 -19.22 -15.36 47.17
C LEU A 13 -20.20 -14.86 46.11
N SER A 14 -20.42 -13.56 46.02
CA SER A 14 -21.17 -12.93 44.93
C SER A 14 -20.27 -12.85 43.72
N LEU A 15 -20.50 -13.72 42.74
CA LEU A 15 -19.99 -13.60 41.37
C LEU A 15 -20.64 -12.38 40.71
N VAL A 16 -19.96 -11.26 40.73
CA VAL A 16 -20.32 -10.10 39.90
C VAL A 16 -19.89 -10.41 38.48
N GLY A 17 -20.76 -11.00 37.67
CA GLY A 17 -20.59 -11.12 36.25
C GLY A 17 -20.58 -9.71 35.64
N THR A 18 -19.43 -9.25 35.17
CA THR A 18 -19.32 -8.04 34.34
C THR A 18 -20.04 -8.27 33.03
N PRO A 19 -21.00 -7.45 32.62
CA PRO A 19 -21.68 -7.61 31.33
C PRO A 19 -20.68 -7.35 30.19
N VAL A 20 -20.50 -8.35 29.31
CA VAL A 20 -19.69 -8.28 28.08
C VAL A 20 -20.50 -7.55 26.99
N TRP A 21 -20.92 -6.30 27.26
CA TRP A 21 -21.75 -5.52 26.33
C TRP A 21 -20.94 -4.52 25.50
N GLY A 22 -19.65 -4.32 25.78
CA GLY A 22 -18.84 -3.28 25.10
C GLY A 22 -18.25 -3.71 23.75
N GLN A 23 -18.02 -5.01 23.50
CA GLN A 23 -17.24 -5.45 22.32
C GLN A 23 -18.05 -5.57 21.03
N THR A 24 -19.37 -5.76 21.10
CA THR A 24 -20.23 -5.90 19.91
C THR A 24 -20.57 -4.55 19.29
N SER A 25 -20.82 -3.52 20.10
CA SER A 25 -21.14 -2.17 19.60
C SER A 25 -19.94 -1.51 18.90
N ASP A 26 -18.73 -1.73 19.41
CA ASP A 26 -17.51 -1.17 18.81
C ASP A 26 -17.18 -1.82 17.46
N LYS A 27 -17.39 -3.11 17.33
CA LYS A 27 -17.18 -3.82 16.07
C LYS A 27 -18.19 -3.42 15.00
N GLU A 28 -19.46 -3.34 15.35
CA GLU A 28 -20.52 -2.90 14.44
C GLU A 28 -20.30 -1.46 13.97
N SER A 29 -19.90 -0.55 14.86
CA SER A 29 -19.55 0.83 14.50
C SER A 29 -18.31 0.91 13.58
N GLN A 30 -17.33 0.05 13.79
CA GLN A 30 -16.13 -0.05 12.92
C GLN A 30 -16.47 -0.58 11.54
N ASP A 31 -17.34 -1.59 11.43
CA ASP A 31 -17.75 -2.16 10.17
C ASP A 31 -18.57 -1.15 9.33
N VAL A 32 -19.50 -0.44 9.94
CA VAL A 32 -20.25 0.65 9.28
C VAL A 32 -19.33 1.77 8.80
N GLN A 33 -18.35 2.16 9.60
CA GLN A 33 -17.38 3.17 9.19
C GLN A 33 -16.47 2.67 8.06
N LYS A 34 -16.12 1.39 8.05
CA LYS A 34 -15.33 0.78 6.99
C LYS A 34 -16.12 0.75 5.69
N GLU A 35 -17.37 0.31 5.70
CA GLU A 35 -18.26 0.31 4.54
C GLU A 35 -18.38 1.72 3.95
N LYS A 36 -18.66 2.71 4.76
CA LYS A 36 -18.73 4.11 4.33
C LYS A 36 -17.42 4.62 3.72
N ARG A 37 -16.26 4.20 4.27
CA ARG A 37 -14.97 4.55 3.70
C ARG A 37 -14.70 3.85 2.36
N MET A 38 -15.26 2.66 2.15
CA MET A 38 -15.06 1.87 0.93
C MET A 38 -16.09 2.14 -0.16
N GLU A 39 -17.19 2.79 0.15
CA GLU A 39 -18.28 3.09 -0.79
C GLU A 39 -17.78 3.75 -2.08
N TRP A 40 -16.84 4.69 -1.98
CA TRP A 40 -16.26 5.34 -3.15
C TRP A 40 -15.55 4.35 -4.07
N PHE A 41 -14.88 3.32 -3.50
CA PHE A 41 -14.15 2.31 -4.26
C PHE A 41 -15.13 1.37 -4.97
N GLU A 42 -16.16 0.92 -4.28
CA GLU A 42 -17.22 0.11 -4.87
C GLU A 42 -17.93 0.84 -6.02
N ASN A 43 -18.13 2.15 -5.88
CA ASN A 43 -18.76 2.99 -6.89
C ASN A 43 -17.81 3.43 -8.02
N ALA A 44 -16.50 3.30 -7.83
CA ALA A 44 -15.50 3.71 -8.83
C ALA A 44 -15.52 2.84 -10.08
N LYS A 45 -15.80 1.55 -9.95
CA LYS A 45 -15.92 0.52 -10.99
C LYS A 45 -14.65 0.27 -11.80
N LEU A 46 -14.00 1.34 -12.31
CA LEU A 46 -12.80 1.24 -13.12
C LEU A 46 -11.64 2.01 -12.49
N GLY A 47 -10.50 1.33 -12.39
CA GLY A 47 -9.22 1.93 -12.04
C GLY A 47 -8.11 1.43 -12.97
N ILE A 48 -7.09 2.22 -13.14
CA ILE A 48 -5.91 1.88 -13.94
C ILE A 48 -4.74 1.61 -13.02
N PHE A 49 -4.11 0.44 -13.17
CA PHE A 49 -2.88 0.11 -12.47
C PHE A 49 -1.69 0.23 -13.42
N ILE A 50 -0.76 1.12 -13.09
CA ILE A 50 0.50 1.27 -13.83
C ILE A 50 1.57 0.48 -13.08
N HIS A 51 1.99 -0.61 -13.70
CA HIS A 51 3.09 -1.44 -13.22
C HIS A 51 4.36 -1.06 -13.98
N TRP A 52 5.22 -0.24 -13.38
CA TRP A 52 6.38 0.34 -14.05
C TRP A 52 7.60 0.39 -13.15
N GLY A 53 8.77 0.11 -13.70
CA GLY A 53 10.05 0.10 -13.00
C GLY A 53 11.20 -0.21 -13.94
N ILE A 54 12.38 -0.53 -13.40
CA ILE A 54 13.60 -0.81 -14.19
C ILE A 54 13.43 -1.98 -15.16
N TYR A 55 12.55 -2.93 -14.86
CA TYR A 55 12.22 -4.07 -15.73
C TYR A 55 11.64 -3.70 -17.09
N SER A 56 11.12 -2.49 -17.22
CA SER A 56 10.64 -1.98 -18.52
C SER A 56 11.77 -1.69 -19.51
N VAL A 57 13.03 -1.62 -19.07
CA VAL A 57 14.18 -1.35 -19.95
C VAL A 57 14.41 -2.50 -20.93
N LYS A 58 14.37 -3.73 -20.44
CA LYS A 58 14.52 -4.94 -21.29
C LYS A 58 13.17 -5.61 -21.60
N GLY A 59 12.06 -5.10 -21.09
CA GLY A 59 10.74 -5.69 -21.28
C GLY A 59 10.61 -7.08 -20.63
N VAL A 60 11.28 -7.29 -19.52
CA VAL A 60 11.18 -8.53 -18.74
C VAL A 60 10.08 -8.41 -17.68
N SER A 61 9.66 -9.54 -17.10
CA SER A 61 8.82 -9.50 -15.89
C SER A 61 9.55 -8.74 -14.79
N GLU A 62 8.79 -8.06 -13.92
CA GLU A 62 9.35 -7.36 -12.76
C GLU A 62 10.20 -8.32 -11.90
N SER A 63 10.24 -8.15 -10.62
CA SER A 63 11.03 -8.98 -9.68
C SER A 63 10.81 -10.50 -9.80
N TRP A 64 9.71 -10.95 -10.40
CA TRP A 64 9.48 -12.35 -10.71
C TRP A 64 10.57 -12.95 -11.64
N SER A 65 11.23 -12.12 -12.44
CA SER A 65 12.33 -12.56 -13.31
C SER A 65 13.47 -13.20 -12.52
N PHE A 66 13.89 -12.59 -11.42
CA PHE A 66 14.96 -13.16 -10.58
C PHE A 66 14.42 -14.11 -9.51
N PHE A 67 13.22 -13.87 -8.97
CA PHE A 67 12.59 -14.76 -8.01
C PHE A 67 12.38 -16.17 -8.60
N ASN A 68 11.90 -16.26 -9.82
CA ASN A 68 11.73 -17.51 -10.56
C ASN A 68 13.00 -17.99 -11.23
N LYS A 69 14.13 -17.32 -11.05
CA LYS A 69 15.45 -17.67 -11.61
C LYS A 69 15.48 -17.66 -13.16
N TYR A 70 14.64 -16.84 -13.78
CA TYR A 70 14.72 -16.63 -15.25
C TYR A 70 15.92 -15.77 -15.63
N LEU A 71 16.29 -14.82 -14.75
CA LEU A 71 17.49 -14.00 -14.83
C LEU A 71 18.22 -14.01 -13.50
N PRO A 72 19.58 -14.00 -13.49
CA PRO A 72 20.34 -13.68 -12.29
C PRO A 72 19.96 -12.30 -11.73
N TYR A 73 20.03 -12.16 -10.43
CA TYR A 73 19.69 -10.89 -9.77
C TYR A 73 20.54 -9.72 -10.28
N GLU A 74 21.84 -9.91 -10.46
CA GLU A 74 22.78 -8.89 -10.96
C GLU A 74 22.42 -8.46 -12.38
N GLU A 75 22.04 -9.40 -13.24
CA GLU A 75 21.59 -9.09 -14.60
C GLU A 75 20.28 -8.33 -14.61
N TYR A 76 19.32 -8.71 -13.74
CA TYR A 76 18.09 -7.96 -13.58
C TYR A 76 18.37 -6.54 -13.12
N MET A 77 19.18 -6.35 -12.07
CA MET A 77 19.51 -5.04 -11.51
C MET A 77 20.32 -4.16 -12.45
N SER A 78 21.08 -4.73 -13.40
CA SER A 78 21.80 -3.94 -14.41
C SER A 78 20.87 -3.09 -15.29
N GLN A 79 19.58 -3.40 -15.34
CA GLN A 79 18.60 -2.60 -16.06
C GLN A 79 18.47 -1.17 -15.54
N LYS A 80 18.82 -0.92 -14.26
CA LYS A 80 18.86 0.43 -13.70
C LYS A 80 19.74 1.38 -14.49
N ASP A 81 20.81 0.86 -15.12
CA ASP A 81 21.78 1.67 -15.86
C ASP A 81 21.23 2.16 -17.22
N GLY A 82 20.16 1.53 -17.72
CA GLY A 82 19.42 1.95 -18.91
C GLY A 82 18.10 2.70 -18.60
N PHE A 83 17.76 2.86 -17.33
CA PHE A 83 16.48 3.45 -16.95
C PHE A 83 16.53 4.97 -16.98
N THR A 84 16.27 5.54 -18.15
CA THR A 84 16.30 7.00 -18.40
C THR A 84 14.99 7.70 -18.11
N ALA A 85 13.87 6.98 -18.18
CA ALA A 85 12.51 7.52 -18.15
C ALA A 85 12.31 8.68 -19.14
N SER A 86 13.03 8.69 -20.28
CA SER A 86 13.06 9.81 -21.24
C SER A 86 11.71 10.13 -21.89
N LYS A 87 10.86 9.10 -22.04
CA LYS A 87 9.50 9.25 -22.61
C LYS A 87 8.42 9.40 -21.52
N TYR A 88 8.81 9.53 -20.26
CA TYR A 88 7.84 9.71 -19.18
C TYR A 88 7.24 11.10 -19.19
N ASP A 89 5.94 11.17 -19.46
CA ASP A 89 5.11 12.35 -19.38
C ASP A 89 3.91 12.07 -18.45
N PRO A 90 3.97 12.50 -17.18
CA PRO A 90 2.92 12.22 -16.22
C PRO A 90 1.59 12.86 -16.60
N LYS A 91 1.63 14.02 -17.29
CA LYS A 91 0.40 14.67 -17.76
C LYS A 91 -0.30 13.82 -18.82
N ALA A 92 0.42 13.39 -19.85
CA ALA A 92 -0.15 12.56 -20.91
C ALA A 92 -0.68 11.22 -20.36
N TRP A 93 0.02 10.62 -19.40
CA TRP A 93 -0.45 9.38 -18.76
C TRP A 93 -1.75 9.59 -17.98
N VAL A 94 -1.84 10.69 -17.22
CA VAL A 94 -3.03 10.98 -16.40
C VAL A 94 -4.21 11.43 -17.27
N ASP A 95 -3.96 12.16 -18.36
CA ASP A 95 -4.98 12.51 -19.35
C ASP A 95 -5.62 11.23 -19.93
N LEU A 96 -4.81 10.27 -20.35
CA LEU A 96 -5.29 8.99 -20.88
C LEU A 96 -6.07 8.18 -19.84
N ILE A 97 -5.62 8.16 -18.58
CA ILE A 97 -6.35 7.54 -17.47
C ILE A 97 -7.73 8.20 -17.32
N LYS A 98 -7.79 9.53 -17.38
CA LYS A 98 -9.05 10.26 -17.24
C LYS A 98 -9.99 9.99 -18.41
N GLU A 99 -9.49 9.99 -19.63
CA GLU A 99 -10.23 9.71 -20.86
C GLU A 99 -10.82 8.30 -20.88
N SER A 100 -10.12 7.33 -20.26
CA SER A 100 -10.63 5.95 -20.14
C SER A 100 -11.89 5.81 -19.26
N GLY A 101 -12.27 6.88 -18.54
CA GLY A 101 -13.37 6.86 -17.58
C GLY A 101 -12.99 6.31 -16.19
N ALA A 102 -11.72 6.00 -15.96
CA ALA A 102 -11.24 5.55 -14.65
C ALA A 102 -11.45 6.62 -13.57
N ARG A 103 -11.73 6.17 -12.37
CA ARG A 103 -11.97 7.01 -11.20
C ARG A 103 -10.79 7.05 -10.24
N TYR A 104 -9.87 6.10 -10.38
CA TYR A 104 -8.64 6.02 -9.59
C TYR A 104 -7.53 5.40 -10.42
N THR A 105 -6.32 5.62 -9.97
CA THR A 105 -5.13 4.96 -10.52
C THR A 105 -4.23 4.47 -9.40
N VAL A 106 -3.51 3.39 -9.65
CA VAL A 106 -2.45 2.88 -8.78
C VAL A 106 -1.16 2.84 -9.58
N ILE A 107 -0.06 3.25 -8.98
CA ILE A 107 1.26 3.15 -9.60
C ILE A 107 2.22 2.38 -8.68
N THR A 108 3.08 1.54 -9.27
CA THR A 108 4.20 0.97 -8.51
C THR A 108 5.17 2.08 -8.14
N THR A 109 5.36 2.27 -6.84
CA THR A 109 6.38 3.20 -6.32
C THR A 109 7.69 2.47 -6.01
N LYS A 110 7.58 1.27 -5.47
CA LYS A 110 8.70 0.34 -5.24
C LYS A 110 8.19 -1.09 -5.37
N HIS A 111 8.81 -1.90 -6.22
CA HIS A 111 8.55 -3.33 -6.30
C HIS A 111 9.52 -4.13 -5.41
N HIS A 112 9.46 -5.46 -5.42
CA HIS A 112 10.33 -6.34 -4.63
C HIS A 112 11.82 -6.23 -5.00
N ASP A 113 12.16 -5.64 -6.14
CA ASP A 113 13.55 -5.34 -6.52
C ASP A 113 14.20 -4.24 -5.66
N GLY A 114 13.40 -3.54 -4.87
CA GLY A 114 13.87 -2.48 -3.97
C GLY A 114 14.05 -1.12 -4.64
N MET A 115 13.85 -0.99 -5.96
CA MET A 115 14.04 0.27 -6.68
C MET A 115 12.91 1.26 -6.37
N ALA A 116 13.24 2.34 -5.70
CA ALA A 116 12.33 3.45 -5.43
C ALA A 116 12.22 4.38 -6.64
N LEU A 117 11.00 4.65 -7.10
CA LEU A 117 10.77 5.58 -8.21
C LEU A 117 10.68 7.05 -7.77
N TRP A 118 10.99 7.35 -6.50
CA TRP A 118 10.98 8.71 -5.91
C TRP A 118 12.31 9.05 -5.23
N ASP A 119 12.47 10.31 -4.83
CA ASP A 119 13.63 10.79 -4.07
C ASP A 119 13.57 10.30 -2.62
N THR A 120 13.89 9.03 -2.41
CA THR A 120 13.93 8.44 -1.07
C THR A 120 15.12 8.95 -0.26
N LYS A 121 14.89 9.18 1.04
CA LYS A 121 15.95 9.48 2.01
C LYS A 121 16.52 8.23 2.68
N VAL A 122 15.91 7.05 2.38
CA VAL A 122 16.32 5.76 2.91
C VAL A 122 16.93 4.91 1.79
N GLY A 123 18.18 4.54 1.95
CA GLY A 123 18.90 3.71 0.98
C GLY A 123 19.34 4.43 -0.29
N GLU A 124 20.05 3.70 -1.15
CA GLU A 124 20.65 4.22 -2.38
C GLU A 124 19.91 3.79 -3.65
N LEU A 125 19.04 2.79 -3.56
CA LEU A 125 18.28 2.30 -4.72
C LEU A 125 17.10 3.23 -5.02
N SER A 126 17.35 4.24 -5.84
CA SER A 126 16.28 5.13 -6.32
C SER A 126 16.58 5.66 -7.72
N THR A 127 15.54 6.07 -8.42
CA THR A 127 15.66 6.70 -9.74
C THR A 127 16.51 7.96 -9.71
N VAL A 128 16.52 8.67 -8.59
CA VAL A 128 17.33 9.88 -8.40
C VAL A 128 18.82 9.55 -8.24
N LYS A 129 19.14 8.53 -7.44
CA LYS A 129 20.52 8.26 -7.02
C LYS A 129 21.26 7.35 -7.99
N CYS A 130 20.64 6.26 -8.44
CA CYS A 130 21.36 5.18 -9.13
C CYS A 130 20.85 4.86 -10.55
N THR A 131 20.08 5.74 -11.16
CA THR A 131 19.66 5.58 -12.56
C THR A 131 19.98 6.83 -13.39
N PRO A 132 20.06 6.73 -14.73
CA PRO A 132 20.18 7.90 -15.61
C PRO A 132 18.99 8.85 -15.58
N ALA A 133 17.83 8.42 -15.09
CA ALA A 133 16.65 9.30 -14.96
C ALA A 133 16.91 10.51 -14.07
N LYS A 134 17.71 10.36 -13.00
CA LYS A 134 18.14 11.41 -12.07
C LYS A 134 17.02 12.33 -11.54
N ARG A 135 15.81 11.80 -11.43
CA ARG A 135 14.64 12.57 -11.00
C ARG A 135 13.62 11.70 -10.25
N ASP A 136 12.82 12.38 -9.46
CA ASP A 136 11.62 11.83 -8.84
C ASP A 136 10.54 11.63 -9.93
N LEU A 137 9.99 10.43 -10.02
CA LEU A 137 8.96 10.09 -11.00
C LEU A 137 7.57 10.02 -10.35
N ILE A 138 7.49 9.98 -9.03
CA ILE A 138 6.23 9.84 -8.31
C ILE A 138 5.60 11.20 -8.00
N ASP A 139 6.37 12.17 -7.52
CA ASP A 139 5.82 13.49 -7.19
C ASP A 139 5.10 14.17 -8.36
N PRO A 140 5.67 14.24 -9.59
CA PRO A 140 4.96 14.84 -10.72
C PRO A 140 3.70 14.05 -11.13
N PHE A 141 3.70 12.72 -11.02
CA PHE A 141 2.51 11.91 -11.26
C PHE A 141 1.39 12.21 -10.25
N VAL A 142 1.75 12.28 -8.96
CA VAL A 142 0.80 12.61 -7.88
C VAL A 142 0.15 13.96 -8.12
N LYS A 143 0.93 14.97 -8.54
CA LYS A 143 0.42 16.32 -8.83
C LYS A 143 -0.62 16.30 -9.96
N GLU A 144 -0.34 15.60 -11.06
CA GLU A 144 -1.28 15.53 -12.18
C GLU A 144 -2.54 14.72 -11.83
N VAL A 145 -2.41 13.59 -11.12
CA VAL A 145 -3.56 12.79 -10.67
C VAL A 145 -4.50 13.62 -9.79
N ARG A 146 -3.95 14.37 -8.83
CA ARG A 146 -4.73 15.25 -7.95
C ARG A 146 -5.40 16.39 -8.68
N LYS A 147 -4.69 17.03 -9.63
CA LYS A 147 -5.20 18.11 -10.46
C LYS A 147 -6.43 17.67 -11.28
N GLN A 148 -6.47 16.40 -11.70
CA GLN A 148 -7.59 15.83 -12.45
C GLN A 148 -8.71 15.27 -11.57
N GLY A 149 -8.58 15.35 -10.24
CA GLY A 149 -9.58 14.87 -9.29
C GLY A 149 -9.69 13.34 -9.21
N LEU A 150 -8.68 12.61 -9.68
CA LEU A 150 -8.63 11.16 -9.58
C LEU A 150 -8.16 10.73 -8.19
N LYS A 151 -8.66 9.58 -7.72
CA LYS A 151 -8.10 8.93 -6.53
C LYS A 151 -6.79 8.24 -6.87
N LEU A 152 -5.87 8.19 -5.90
CA LEU A 152 -4.53 7.67 -6.09
C LEU A 152 -4.21 6.57 -5.07
N GLY A 153 -3.67 5.47 -5.56
CA GLY A 153 -3.07 4.41 -4.76
C GLY A 153 -1.60 4.19 -5.12
N PHE A 154 -0.86 3.64 -4.19
CA PHE A 154 0.53 3.23 -4.39
C PHE A 154 0.68 1.74 -4.15
N TYR A 155 1.34 1.06 -5.07
CA TYR A 155 1.89 -0.25 -4.80
C TYR A 155 3.30 -0.07 -4.23
N TYR A 156 3.49 -0.55 -3.02
CA TYR A 156 4.76 -0.47 -2.30
C TYR A 156 5.08 -1.83 -1.69
N SER A 157 6.17 -2.44 -2.12
CA SER A 157 6.66 -3.67 -1.52
C SER A 157 7.47 -3.38 -0.26
N LEU A 158 7.17 -4.08 0.82
CA LEU A 158 7.91 -4.02 2.08
C LEU A 158 9.17 -4.91 2.08
N LEU A 159 9.28 -5.83 1.11
CA LEU A 159 10.44 -6.72 0.95
C LEU A 159 11.60 -6.00 0.28
#